data_3b2cf55a8771d529544c350dfac94880
#
_entry.id   3b2cf55a8771d529544c350dfac94880
#
_cell.length_a   1.000
_cell.length_b   1.000
_cell.length_c   1.000
_cell.angle_alpha   90.00
_cell.angle_beta   90.00
_cell.angle_gamma   90.00
#
_symmetry.space_group_name_H-M   'P 1'
#
loop_
_entity.id
_entity.type
_entity.pdbx_description
1 polymer ?
#
loop_
_entity_poly.entity_id
_entity_poly.type
_entity_poly.pdbx_seq_one_letter_code
_entity_poly.pdbx_strand_id
1 'polypeptide(L)'
;MKRSRKFNLIDKKELKRQSKTLKRIEDNKPIEIIRSKRSTYFNTLEVILIMILSILFGCVLGVIFSLTKYNYLDSSDPNLQEFISTYNSIVNNYYDKVNKNELIDSAIDGMVNSLDDPYSTYMNENETDDFNESIAGYYEGIGITTAVDGDNVKVLDVIHDSPAEKAGIKKDDIIIKVNDISINKDNFNLMREIISNSSNKKINIIVDREGNKITFNIKKDKIVIDSVFSDIKDNNIGYLEVTSFYANTGEQFTKKLDELEKKNIKSLIIDLRDNPGGHLNQVNQIVEPFFKKGVVIYQIESNNKKTKIKTTKKDSRNYPVVILINENTASAAEIVTACFDDNYNDITLIGKRTYGKGTIQKEVNLTSGSSYKYTTDKWLTSKGKWLDKATSGGIVPDVELDRYDVNDLNNTDLQLQKAVSILNENNS
;
A
#
# COMPACT_ATOMS: atom_id res chain seq x y z
N MET A 1 12.62 -44.57 52.68
CA MET A 1 13.14 -45.88 53.14
C MET A 1 12.69 -47.00 52.26
N LYS A 2 13.60 -47.92 51.94
CA LYS A 2 13.48 -49.20 51.17
C LYS A 2 13.39 -49.08 49.64
N ARG A 3 14.58 -49.12 49.00
CA ARG A 3 14.82 -49.57 47.64
C ARG A 3 14.62 -51.10 47.58
N SER A 4 13.71 -51.57 46.75
CA SER A 4 13.62 -53.01 46.39
C SER A 4 14.42 -53.23 45.11
N ARG A 5 15.50 -54.05 45.20
CA ARG A 5 16.27 -54.56 44.06
C ARG A 5 15.43 -55.61 43.33
N LYS A 6 15.09 -55.39 42.07
CA LYS A 6 14.61 -56.45 41.18
C LYS A 6 15.82 -57.28 40.73
N PHE A 7 15.85 -58.53 41.14
CA PHE A 7 16.74 -59.51 40.57
C PHE A 7 16.29 -59.92 39.18
N ASN A 8 17.17 -59.72 38.20
CA ASN A 8 16.95 -60.22 36.85
C ASN A 8 17.06 -61.73 36.84
N LEU A 9 15.97 -62.43 36.51
CA LEU A 9 15.96 -63.85 36.18
C LEU A 9 16.74 -64.01 34.87
N ILE A 10 17.88 -64.69 34.95
CA ILE A 10 18.67 -65.08 33.79
C ILE A 10 17.82 -66.10 33.00
N ASP A 11 17.60 -65.79 31.73
CA ASP A 11 16.78 -66.62 30.84
C ASP A 11 17.35 -68.03 30.74
N LYS A 12 16.52 -69.04 31.02
CA LYS A 12 16.86 -70.47 30.92
C LYS A 12 17.49 -70.87 29.58
N LYS A 13 17.23 -70.10 28.53
CA LYS A 13 17.85 -70.29 27.21
C LYS A 13 19.32 -69.84 27.18
N GLU A 14 19.71 -68.84 27.93
CA GLU A 14 21.10 -68.35 28.05
C GLU A 14 21.98 -69.31 28.85
N LEU A 15 21.47 -69.90 29.96
CA LEU A 15 22.11 -70.89 30.72
C LEU A 15 22.32 -72.24 29.92
N LYS A 16 21.36 -72.62 29.09
CA LYS A 16 21.45 -73.74 28.17
C LYS A 16 22.45 -73.56 27.03
N ARG A 17 22.66 -72.34 26.61
CA ARG A 17 23.70 -71.91 25.62
C ARG A 17 25.10 -72.00 26.26
N GLN A 18 25.25 -71.42 27.44
CA GLN A 18 26.53 -71.49 28.18
C GLN A 18 26.96 -72.91 28.53
N SER A 19 26.04 -73.75 28.96
CA SER A 19 26.36 -75.20 29.26
C SER A 19 26.76 -75.99 27.99
N LYS A 20 26.19 -75.70 26.83
CA LYS A 20 26.61 -76.30 25.54
C LYS A 20 27.97 -75.80 25.07
N THR A 21 28.31 -74.55 25.35
CA THR A 21 29.62 -73.96 25.01
C THR A 21 30.71 -74.53 25.90
N LEU A 22 30.46 -74.70 27.19
CA LEU A 22 31.37 -75.34 28.14
C LEU A 22 31.64 -76.80 27.78
N LYS A 23 30.60 -77.63 27.44
CA LYS A 23 30.79 -79.00 26.96
C LYS A 23 31.62 -79.15 25.70
N ARG A 24 31.58 -78.18 24.79
CA ARG A 24 32.39 -78.12 23.57
C ARG A 24 33.85 -77.72 23.81
N ILE A 25 34.15 -77.03 24.88
CA ILE A 25 35.51 -76.66 25.28
C ILE A 25 36.20 -77.89 25.90
N GLU A 26 35.47 -78.74 26.67
CA GLU A 26 35.98 -79.95 27.22
C GLU A 26 36.33 -81.03 26.16
N ASP A 27 35.62 -81.01 25.00
CA ASP A 27 35.81 -82.03 23.93
C ASP A 27 36.87 -81.62 22.88
N ASN A 28 37.66 -80.59 23.12
CA ASN A 28 38.77 -80.12 22.26
C ASN A 28 38.41 -80.02 20.75
N LYS A 29 37.14 -79.63 20.43
CA LYS A 29 36.68 -79.45 19.08
C LYS A 29 36.74 -77.90 18.71
N PRO A 30 37.19 -77.56 17.50
CA PRO A 30 37.22 -76.10 17.09
C PRO A 30 35.81 -75.54 17.14
N ILE A 31 35.71 -74.32 17.74
CA ILE A 31 34.44 -73.54 17.82
C ILE A 31 34.18 -72.93 16.46
N GLU A 32 33.29 -73.56 15.68
CA GLU A 32 32.75 -72.87 14.49
C GLU A 32 31.82 -71.73 14.95
N ILE A 33 32.29 -70.47 14.76
CA ILE A 33 31.46 -69.28 14.95
C ILE A 33 30.49 -69.24 13.78
N ILE A 34 29.29 -69.73 13.95
CA ILE A 34 28.19 -69.50 13.00
C ILE A 34 27.78 -68.02 13.12
N ARG A 35 28.44 -67.18 12.32
CA ARG A 35 27.92 -65.81 12.06
C ARG A 35 26.61 -65.96 11.28
N SER A 36 25.47 -65.78 11.93
CA SER A 36 24.22 -65.63 11.26
C SER A 36 24.31 -64.26 10.51
N LYS A 37 24.62 -64.28 9.22
CA LYS A 37 24.41 -63.19 8.35
C LYS A 37 22.90 -62.95 8.30
N ARG A 38 22.35 -62.09 9.18
CA ARG A 38 21.09 -61.43 8.87
C ARG A 38 21.37 -60.54 7.69
N SER A 39 21.04 -61.00 6.50
CA SER A 39 20.95 -60.12 5.31
C SER A 39 19.85 -59.13 5.58
N THR A 40 20.24 -57.88 5.85
CA THR A 40 19.33 -56.75 5.97
C THR A 40 19.07 -56.11 4.59
N TYR A 41 19.28 -56.87 3.54
CA TYR A 41 19.01 -56.40 2.19
C TYR A 41 17.57 -56.73 1.84
N PHE A 42 16.79 -55.69 1.58
CA PHE A 42 15.44 -55.86 1.03
C PHE A 42 15.56 -56.50 -0.37
N ASN A 43 14.65 -57.41 -0.66
CA ASN A 43 14.51 -58.00 -1.98
C ASN A 43 14.10 -56.86 -2.95
N THR A 44 14.52 -56.93 -4.23
CA THR A 44 14.18 -55.94 -5.25
C THR A 44 12.69 -55.66 -5.29
N LEU A 45 11.84 -56.66 -5.09
CA LEU A 45 10.40 -56.54 -5.02
C LEU A 45 9.92 -55.73 -3.79
N GLU A 46 10.56 -55.91 -2.63
CA GLU A 46 10.26 -55.15 -1.41
C GLU A 46 10.68 -53.69 -1.54
N VAL A 47 11.83 -53.41 -2.18
CA VAL A 47 12.27 -52.01 -2.47
C VAL A 47 11.29 -51.31 -3.40
N ILE A 48 10.83 -51.99 -4.46
CA ILE A 48 9.82 -51.41 -5.39
C ILE A 48 8.51 -51.16 -4.63
N LEU A 49 8.08 -52.08 -3.77
CA LEU A 49 6.85 -51.89 -2.98
C LEU A 49 6.95 -50.70 -2.03
N ILE A 50 8.10 -50.57 -1.34
CA ILE A 50 8.36 -49.41 -0.45
C ILE A 50 8.37 -48.10 -1.23
N MET A 51 8.96 -48.06 -2.42
CA MET A 51 8.94 -46.87 -3.27
C MET A 51 7.52 -46.50 -3.70
N ILE A 52 6.73 -47.46 -4.14
CA ILE A 52 5.32 -47.20 -4.53
C ILE A 52 4.51 -46.71 -3.33
N LEU A 53 4.66 -47.32 -2.16
CA LEU A 53 3.98 -46.88 -0.95
C LEU A 53 4.41 -45.47 -0.51
N SER A 54 5.70 -45.15 -0.65
CA SER A 54 6.21 -43.79 -0.34
C SER A 54 5.67 -42.71 -1.29
N ILE A 55 5.54 -43.06 -2.57
CA ILE A 55 4.94 -42.15 -3.57
C ILE A 55 3.46 -41.96 -3.25
N LEU A 56 2.71 -43.03 -3.00
CA LEU A 56 1.30 -42.94 -2.63
C LEU A 56 1.09 -42.11 -1.36
N PHE A 57 1.93 -42.36 -0.34
CA PHE A 57 1.89 -41.62 0.92
C PHE A 57 2.22 -40.13 0.70
N GLY A 58 3.22 -39.82 -0.13
CA GLY A 58 3.56 -38.45 -0.52
C GLY A 58 2.44 -37.73 -1.29
N CYS A 59 1.76 -38.46 -2.19
CA CYS A 59 0.59 -37.94 -2.89
C CYS A 59 -0.58 -37.64 -1.93
N VAL A 60 -0.87 -38.54 -1.01
CA VAL A 60 -1.92 -38.34 0.01
C VAL A 60 -1.60 -37.17 0.92
N LEU A 61 -0.35 -37.06 1.40
CA LEU A 61 0.08 -35.89 2.21
C LEU A 61 0.04 -34.59 1.40
N GLY A 62 0.44 -34.63 0.14
CA GLY A 62 0.37 -33.48 -0.77
C GLY A 62 -1.07 -33.00 -0.97
N VAL A 63 -2.01 -33.91 -1.16
CA VAL A 63 -3.45 -33.60 -1.25
C VAL A 63 -3.97 -33.03 0.07
N ILE A 64 -3.65 -33.66 1.21
CA ILE A 64 -4.06 -33.16 2.53
C ILE A 64 -3.48 -31.78 2.78
N PHE A 65 -2.19 -31.56 2.49
CA PHE A 65 -1.54 -30.25 2.64
C PHE A 65 -2.16 -29.19 1.72
N SER A 66 -2.47 -29.56 0.48
CA SER A 66 -3.18 -28.69 -0.46
C SER A 66 -4.58 -28.32 0.06
N LEU A 67 -5.34 -29.29 0.55
CA LEU A 67 -6.68 -29.08 1.13
C LEU A 67 -6.66 -28.22 2.41
N THR A 68 -5.60 -28.28 3.21
CA THR A 68 -5.48 -27.48 4.43
C THR A 68 -4.93 -26.08 4.19
N LYS A 69 -4.15 -25.89 3.14
CA LYS A 69 -3.53 -24.59 2.81
C LYS A 69 -4.41 -23.71 1.94
N TYR A 70 -5.21 -24.28 1.08
CA TYR A 70 -6.28 -23.58 0.40
C TYR A 70 -7.53 -23.70 1.26
N ASN A 71 -8.03 -22.56 1.79
CA ASN A 71 -9.42 -22.49 2.22
C ASN A 71 -10.27 -22.80 0.99
N TYR A 72 -10.51 -24.08 0.75
CA TYR A 72 -11.51 -24.48 -0.23
C TYR A 72 -12.80 -23.81 0.21
N LEU A 73 -13.36 -22.98 -0.65
CA LEU A 73 -14.76 -22.62 -0.62
C LEU A 73 -15.49 -23.90 -0.24
N ASP A 74 -16.21 -23.86 0.86
CA ASP A 74 -17.03 -24.99 1.26
C ASP A 74 -18.05 -25.22 0.15
N SER A 75 -17.69 -26.12 -0.79
CA SER A 75 -18.54 -26.43 -1.93
C SER A 75 -19.89 -27.02 -1.50
N SER A 76 -20.08 -27.21 -0.20
CA SER A 76 -21.34 -27.63 0.41
C SER A 76 -22.24 -26.45 0.80
N ASP A 77 -21.77 -25.18 0.72
CA ASP A 77 -22.61 -24.02 0.99
C ASP A 77 -23.73 -23.93 -0.07
N PRO A 78 -25.00 -24.09 0.34
CA PRO A 78 -26.13 -24.06 -0.60
C PRO A 78 -26.24 -22.72 -1.35
N ASN A 79 -25.90 -21.60 -0.71
CA ASN A 79 -25.98 -20.27 -1.35
C ASN A 79 -24.95 -20.12 -2.45
N LEU A 80 -23.73 -20.65 -2.22
CA LEU A 80 -22.69 -20.64 -3.25
C LEU A 80 -23.05 -21.56 -4.42
N GLN A 81 -23.68 -22.71 -4.16
CA GLN A 81 -24.16 -23.59 -5.22
C GLN A 81 -25.29 -22.94 -6.03
N GLU A 82 -26.21 -22.23 -5.37
CA GLU A 82 -27.25 -21.46 -6.04
C GLU A 82 -26.67 -20.37 -6.92
N PHE A 83 -25.67 -19.62 -6.43
CA PHE A 83 -24.95 -18.62 -7.21
C PHE A 83 -24.31 -19.21 -8.46
N ILE A 84 -23.57 -20.32 -8.34
CA ILE A 84 -22.91 -21.00 -9.45
C ILE A 84 -23.95 -21.55 -10.43
N SER A 85 -25.04 -22.12 -9.94
CA SER A 85 -26.15 -22.62 -10.75
C SER A 85 -26.80 -21.51 -11.56
N THR A 86 -27.05 -20.36 -10.93
CA THR A 86 -27.61 -19.18 -11.57
C THR A 86 -26.69 -18.65 -12.66
N TYR A 87 -25.40 -18.51 -12.36
CA TYR A 87 -24.39 -18.12 -13.37
C TYR A 87 -24.41 -19.05 -14.57
N ASN A 88 -24.35 -20.36 -14.34
CA ASN A 88 -24.35 -21.36 -15.41
C ASN A 88 -25.67 -21.33 -16.22
N SER A 89 -26.80 -21.11 -15.55
CA SER A 89 -28.09 -20.98 -16.20
C SER A 89 -28.13 -19.79 -17.17
N ILE A 90 -27.68 -18.64 -16.74
CA ILE A 90 -27.60 -17.42 -17.57
C ILE A 90 -26.66 -17.65 -18.76
N VAL A 91 -25.45 -18.12 -18.51
CA VAL A 91 -24.43 -18.33 -19.55
C VAL A 91 -24.89 -19.31 -20.65
N ASN A 92 -25.64 -20.38 -20.26
CA ASN A 92 -26.02 -21.45 -21.18
C ASN A 92 -27.37 -21.25 -21.82
N ASN A 93 -28.30 -20.50 -21.22
CA ASN A 93 -29.68 -20.46 -21.62
C ASN A 93 -30.17 -19.05 -22.02
N TYR A 94 -29.40 -18.00 -21.79
CA TYR A 94 -29.81 -16.67 -22.27
C TYR A 94 -29.93 -16.67 -23.79
N TYR A 95 -30.90 -15.95 -24.31
CA TYR A 95 -31.26 -16.00 -25.74
C TYR A 95 -30.19 -15.39 -26.66
N ASP A 96 -29.30 -14.56 -26.14
CA ASP A 96 -28.23 -13.91 -26.88
C ASP A 96 -26.86 -14.22 -26.24
N LYS A 97 -25.78 -13.69 -26.82
CA LYS A 97 -24.44 -13.91 -26.32
C LYS A 97 -24.23 -13.20 -24.98
N VAL A 98 -23.73 -13.94 -23.99
CA VAL A 98 -23.34 -13.41 -22.69
C VAL A 98 -21.84 -13.16 -22.67
N ASN A 99 -21.45 -11.94 -22.29
CA ASN A 99 -20.06 -11.66 -21.91
C ASN A 99 -19.83 -12.17 -20.49
N LYS A 100 -19.09 -13.28 -20.39
CA LYS A 100 -18.84 -13.93 -19.09
C LYS A 100 -18.06 -13.08 -18.11
N ASN A 101 -17.10 -12.28 -18.61
CA ASN A 101 -16.28 -11.40 -17.77
C ASN A 101 -17.14 -10.29 -17.17
N GLU A 102 -17.93 -9.62 -18.01
CA GLU A 102 -18.84 -8.57 -17.57
C GLU A 102 -19.90 -9.09 -16.57
N LEU A 103 -20.38 -10.33 -16.76
CA LEU A 103 -21.31 -10.95 -15.82
C LEU A 103 -20.66 -11.21 -14.45
N ILE A 104 -19.41 -11.67 -14.41
CA ILE A 104 -18.65 -11.87 -13.18
C ILE A 104 -18.32 -10.52 -12.52
N ASP A 105 -17.86 -9.55 -13.29
CA ASP A 105 -17.55 -8.21 -12.81
C ASP A 105 -18.76 -7.56 -12.14
N SER A 106 -19.93 -7.65 -12.80
CA SER A 106 -21.20 -7.17 -12.24
C SER A 106 -21.62 -7.91 -10.95
N ALA A 107 -21.32 -9.20 -10.86
CA ALA A 107 -21.61 -9.98 -9.66
C ALA A 107 -20.69 -9.56 -8.49
N ILE A 108 -19.40 -9.33 -8.74
CA ILE A 108 -18.45 -8.87 -7.74
C ILE A 108 -18.80 -7.45 -7.28
N ASP A 109 -19.12 -6.56 -8.22
CA ASP A 109 -19.59 -5.21 -7.91
C ASP A 109 -20.84 -5.24 -7.01
N GLY A 110 -21.82 -6.08 -7.34
CA GLY A 110 -23.02 -6.28 -6.51
C GLY A 110 -22.69 -6.78 -5.09
N MET A 111 -21.72 -7.70 -4.94
CA MET A 111 -21.28 -8.16 -3.63
C MET A 111 -20.61 -7.05 -2.83
N VAL A 112 -19.75 -6.25 -3.44
CA VAL A 112 -19.06 -5.13 -2.78
C VAL A 112 -20.06 -4.06 -2.37
N ASN A 113 -20.99 -3.70 -3.24
CA ASN A 113 -22.05 -2.72 -2.96
C ASN A 113 -22.98 -3.15 -1.82
N SER A 114 -23.18 -4.48 -1.63
CA SER A 114 -24.01 -5.01 -0.54
C SER A 114 -23.42 -4.78 0.87
N LEU A 115 -22.16 -4.35 0.98
CA LEU A 115 -21.53 -4.04 2.26
C LEU A 115 -22.05 -2.72 2.86
N ASP A 116 -22.74 -1.89 2.08
CA ASP A 116 -23.24 -0.57 2.48
C ASP A 116 -22.16 0.33 3.12
N ASP A 117 -20.92 0.16 2.60
CA ASP A 117 -19.73 0.90 3.05
C ASP A 117 -19.27 1.87 1.95
N PRO A 118 -19.31 3.20 2.19
CA PRO A 118 -18.98 4.19 1.19
C PRO A 118 -17.50 4.18 0.75
N TYR A 119 -16.67 3.44 1.45
CA TYR A 119 -15.23 3.30 1.15
C TYR A 119 -14.90 2.02 0.42
N SER A 120 -15.85 1.08 0.34
CA SER A 120 -15.72 -0.17 -0.41
C SER A 120 -16.24 0.02 -1.84
N THR A 121 -15.45 -0.39 -2.83
CA THR A 121 -15.83 -0.23 -4.24
C THR A 121 -15.15 -1.29 -5.09
N TYR A 122 -15.84 -1.71 -6.15
CA TYR A 122 -15.28 -2.43 -7.27
C TYR A 122 -14.75 -1.42 -8.30
N MET A 123 -13.70 -1.78 -9.01
CA MET A 123 -13.08 -1.00 -10.09
C MET A 123 -12.80 -1.94 -11.25
N ASN A 124 -13.28 -1.61 -12.45
CA ASN A 124 -12.89 -2.32 -13.68
C ASN A 124 -11.40 -2.09 -13.99
N GLU A 125 -10.85 -2.70 -15.04
CA GLU A 125 -9.43 -2.61 -15.41
C GLU A 125 -8.97 -1.16 -15.58
N ASN A 126 -9.72 -0.32 -16.32
CA ASN A 126 -9.37 1.09 -16.52
C ASN A 126 -9.42 1.89 -15.22
N GLU A 127 -10.47 1.70 -14.41
CA GLU A 127 -10.62 2.36 -13.11
C GLU A 127 -9.56 1.91 -12.12
N THR A 128 -9.11 0.65 -12.20
CA THR A 128 -8.00 0.11 -11.40
C THR A 128 -6.69 0.79 -11.77
N ASP A 129 -6.42 0.94 -13.06
CA ASP A 129 -5.22 1.62 -13.55
C ASP A 129 -5.23 3.10 -13.15
N ASP A 130 -6.36 3.80 -13.37
CA ASP A 130 -6.53 5.20 -12.96
C ASP A 130 -6.34 5.38 -11.44
N PHE A 131 -6.90 4.48 -10.64
CA PHE A 131 -6.72 4.50 -9.19
C PHE A 131 -5.25 4.30 -8.80
N ASN A 132 -4.59 3.29 -9.36
CA ASN A 132 -3.19 2.99 -9.09
C ASN A 132 -2.28 4.16 -9.49
N GLU A 133 -2.51 4.78 -10.65
CA GLU A 133 -1.78 5.99 -11.06
C GLU A 133 -2.03 7.15 -10.09
N SER A 134 -3.28 7.34 -9.64
CA SER A 134 -3.66 8.44 -8.75
C SER A 134 -2.97 8.41 -7.39
N ILE A 135 -2.58 7.23 -6.90
CA ILE A 135 -1.90 7.06 -5.60
C ILE A 135 -0.39 6.78 -5.72
N ALA A 136 0.10 6.45 -6.92
CA ALA A 136 1.50 6.10 -7.14
C ALA A 136 2.47 7.27 -6.87
N GLY A 137 2.04 8.51 -7.07
CA GLY A 137 2.89 9.70 -6.99
C GLY A 137 3.79 9.89 -8.21
N TYR A 138 3.48 9.20 -9.28
CA TYR A 138 4.05 9.37 -10.61
C TYR A 138 3.07 8.86 -11.67
N TYR A 139 3.20 9.33 -12.88
CA TYR A 139 2.53 8.76 -14.05
C TYR A 139 3.53 8.57 -15.20
N GLU A 140 3.18 7.71 -16.17
CA GLU A 140 3.98 7.57 -17.38
C GLU A 140 3.55 8.60 -18.42
N GLY A 141 4.45 9.50 -18.79
CA GLY A 141 4.13 10.58 -19.71
C GLY A 141 5.35 11.28 -20.28
N ILE A 142 5.12 12.41 -20.92
CA ILE A 142 6.19 13.29 -21.42
C ILE A 142 6.40 14.52 -20.56
N GLY A 143 5.48 14.83 -19.63
CA GLY A 143 5.62 15.94 -18.67
C GLY A 143 5.25 17.30 -19.24
N ILE A 144 4.09 17.43 -19.90
CA ILE A 144 3.53 18.71 -20.30
C ILE A 144 2.11 18.87 -19.75
N THR A 145 1.77 20.08 -19.37
CA THR A 145 0.39 20.50 -19.12
C THR A 145 -0.11 21.29 -20.32
N THR A 146 -1.28 20.95 -20.83
CA THR A 146 -1.82 21.54 -22.03
C THR A 146 -3.27 21.97 -21.83
N ALA A 147 -3.70 23.02 -22.55
CA ALA A 147 -5.08 23.44 -22.63
C ALA A 147 -5.46 23.86 -24.06
N VAL A 148 -6.76 23.91 -24.31
CA VAL A 148 -7.30 24.48 -25.54
C VAL A 148 -7.28 26.00 -25.42
N ASP A 149 -6.66 26.68 -26.40
CA ASP A 149 -6.61 28.11 -26.56
C ASP A 149 -7.11 28.47 -27.96
N GLY A 150 -8.34 28.95 -28.06
CA GLY A 150 -9.04 29.13 -29.32
C GLY A 150 -9.26 27.82 -30.07
N ASP A 151 -8.66 27.66 -31.26
CA ASP A 151 -8.69 26.43 -32.04
C ASP A 151 -7.45 25.55 -31.80
N ASN A 152 -6.50 25.98 -31.00
CA ASN A 152 -5.20 25.36 -30.81
C ASN A 152 -5.11 24.63 -29.47
N VAL A 153 -4.15 23.70 -29.39
CA VAL A 153 -3.72 23.09 -28.13
C VAL A 153 -2.38 23.67 -27.73
N LYS A 154 -2.37 24.39 -26.62
CA LYS A 154 -1.22 25.15 -26.12
C LYS A 154 -0.58 24.46 -24.91
N VAL A 155 0.74 24.47 -24.86
CA VAL A 155 1.52 24.03 -23.68
C VAL A 155 1.46 25.15 -22.64
N LEU A 156 0.81 24.86 -21.51
CA LEU A 156 0.71 25.80 -20.37
C LEU A 156 1.93 25.74 -19.47
N ASP A 157 2.46 24.52 -19.29
CA ASP A 157 3.62 24.29 -18.44
C ASP A 157 4.38 23.05 -18.88
N VAL A 158 5.67 22.98 -18.55
CA VAL A 158 6.55 21.85 -18.78
C VAL A 158 7.18 21.46 -17.44
N ILE A 159 6.92 20.22 -17.04
CA ILE A 159 7.39 19.70 -15.74
C ILE A 159 8.92 19.60 -15.75
N HIS A 160 9.54 20.09 -14.69
CA HIS A 160 10.98 20.07 -14.52
C HIS A 160 11.53 18.64 -14.53
N ASP A 161 12.69 18.43 -15.14
CA ASP A 161 13.34 17.13 -15.37
C ASP A 161 12.54 16.13 -16.23
N SER A 162 11.43 16.55 -16.82
CA SER A 162 10.60 15.71 -17.69
C SER A 162 11.24 15.40 -19.04
N PRO A 163 10.79 14.36 -19.76
CA PRO A 163 11.19 14.11 -21.13
C PRO A 163 10.92 15.26 -22.10
N ALA A 164 9.85 16.01 -21.90
CA ALA A 164 9.52 17.16 -22.73
C ALA A 164 10.49 18.32 -22.52
N GLU A 165 10.84 18.62 -21.26
CA GLU A 165 11.84 19.64 -20.95
C GLU A 165 13.21 19.27 -21.55
N LYS A 166 13.65 18.03 -21.33
CA LYS A 166 14.92 17.50 -21.89
C LYS A 166 14.95 17.53 -23.41
N ALA A 167 13.79 17.36 -24.05
CA ALA A 167 13.65 17.48 -25.51
C ALA A 167 13.62 18.94 -26.00
N GLY A 168 13.33 19.89 -25.12
CA GLY A 168 13.28 21.32 -25.44
C GLY A 168 11.90 21.86 -25.78
N ILE A 169 10.80 21.17 -25.41
CA ILE A 169 9.44 21.75 -25.42
C ILE A 169 9.40 22.86 -24.38
N LYS A 170 8.68 23.93 -24.67
CA LYS A 170 8.55 25.10 -23.82
C LYS A 170 7.11 25.47 -23.59
N LYS A 171 6.86 26.22 -22.51
CA LYS A 171 5.61 26.94 -22.31
C LYS A 171 5.30 27.80 -23.54
N ASP A 172 4.03 27.91 -23.84
CA ASP A 172 3.48 28.64 -24.97
C ASP A 172 3.66 27.98 -26.35
N ASP A 173 4.31 26.85 -26.46
CA ASP A 173 4.34 26.04 -27.70
C ASP A 173 2.90 25.61 -28.08
N ILE A 174 2.53 25.73 -29.36
CA ILE A 174 1.26 25.24 -29.88
C ILE A 174 1.49 23.85 -30.49
N ILE A 175 0.85 22.82 -29.96
CA ILE A 175 0.95 21.46 -30.49
C ILE A 175 0.09 21.36 -31.73
N ILE A 176 0.73 21.12 -32.89
CA ILE A 176 0.05 21.00 -34.19
C ILE A 176 -0.03 19.56 -34.68
N LYS A 177 0.86 18.66 -34.20
CA LYS A 177 0.83 17.26 -34.63
C LYS A 177 1.43 16.35 -33.54
N VAL A 178 0.81 15.19 -33.34
CA VAL A 178 1.36 14.09 -32.52
C VAL A 178 1.35 12.81 -33.37
N ASN A 179 2.52 12.24 -33.58
CA ASN A 179 2.77 11.22 -34.61
C ASN A 179 2.27 11.71 -35.96
N ASP A 180 1.37 10.98 -36.63
CA ASP A 180 0.81 11.35 -37.93
C ASP A 180 -0.52 12.10 -37.84
N ILE A 181 -1.00 12.43 -36.62
CA ILE A 181 -2.31 13.01 -36.38
C ILE A 181 -2.17 14.52 -36.09
N SER A 182 -2.87 15.33 -36.87
CA SER A 182 -2.98 16.77 -36.59
C SER A 182 -3.85 17.01 -35.37
N ILE A 183 -3.43 17.89 -34.48
CA ILE A 183 -4.07 18.17 -33.20
C ILE A 183 -4.70 19.56 -33.23
N ASN A 184 -5.93 19.65 -32.74
CA ASN A 184 -6.71 20.87 -32.57
C ASN A 184 -7.66 20.71 -31.36
N LYS A 185 -8.52 21.70 -31.10
CA LYS A 185 -9.48 21.68 -30.00
C LYS A 185 -10.43 20.46 -30.03
N ASP A 186 -10.83 20.01 -31.23
CA ASP A 186 -11.87 18.97 -31.39
C ASP A 186 -11.34 17.57 -31.05
N ASN A 187 -10.02 17.37 -31.18
CA ASN A 187 -9.37 16.09 -30.89
C ASN A 187 -8.32 16.14 -29.78
N PHE A 188 -8.43 17.11 -28.88
CA PHE A 188 -7.54 17.27 -27.73
C PHE A 188 -7.41 16.00 -26.87
N ASN A 189 -8.52 15.30 -26.62
CA ASN A 189 -8.52 14.05 -25.86
C ASN A 189 -7.78 12.93 -26.58
N LEU A 190 -7.88 12.86 -27.90
CA LEU A 190 -7.15 11.87 -28.72
C LEU A 190 -5.63 12.06 -28.61
N MET A 191 -5.14 13.30 -28.47
CA MET A 191 -3.73 13.56 -28.21
C MET A 191 -3.26 12.87 -26.92
N ARG A 192 -4.02 12.99 -25.82
CA ARG A 192 -3.71 12.34 -24.54
C ARG A 192 -3.70 10.83 -24.69
N GLU A 193 -4.68 10.26 -25.38
CA GLU A 193 -4.78 8.83 -25.66
C GLU A 193 -3.59 8.31 -26.48
N ILE A 194 -3.18 9.02 -27.54
CA ILE A 194 -2.01 8.66 -28.36
C ILE A 194 -0.74 8.65 -27.52
N ILE A 195 -0.56 9.65 -26.65
CA ILE A 195 0.60 9.73 -25.75
C ILE A 195 0.55 8.59 -24.72
N SER A 196 -0.59 8.33 -24.11
CA SER A 196 -0.77 7.26 -23.13
C SER A 196 -0.51 5.88 -23.71
N ASN A 197 -1.07 5.56 -24.87
CA ASN A 197 -0.98 4.25 -25.51
C ASN A 197 0.36 3.99 -26.23
N SER A 198 1.26 4.96 -26.29
CA SER A 198 2.57 4.77 -26.93
C SER A 198 3.56 4.06 -26.00
N SER A 199 3.40 2.74 -25.85
CA SER A 199 4.32 1.93 -25.05
C SER A 199 5.73 1.87 -25.68
N ASN A 200 6.76 2.28 -24.93
CA ASN A 200 8.20 2.21 -25.27
C ASN A 200 8.66 2.81 -26.63
N LYS A 201 7.80 3.41 -27.41
CA LYS A 201 8.12 4.06 -28.69
C LYS A 201 8.39 5.54 -28.49
N LYS A 202 9.22 6.12 -29.37
CA LYS A 202 9.36 7.57 -29.45
C LYS A 202 8.07 8.15 -30.06
N ILE A 203 7.57 9.19 -29.41
CA ILE A 203 6.42 9.97 -29.84
C ILE A 203 6.98 11.15 -30.63
N ASN A 204 6.53 11.33 -31.86
CA ASN A 204 6.88 12.51 -32.65
C ASN A 204 5.88 13.63 -32.37
N ILE A 205 6.35 14.76 -31.87
CA ILE A 205 5.53 15.92 -31.55
C ILE A 205 6.03 17.10 -32.39
N ILE A 206 5.16 17.72 -33.13
CA ILE A 206 5.42 18.93 -33.90
C ILE A 206 4.69 20.07 -33.22
N VAL A 207 5.44 21.11 -32.85
CA VAL A 207 4.88 22.33 -32.28
C VAL A 207 5.11 23.52 -33.23
N ASP A 208 4.25 24.52 -33.11
CA ASP A 208 4.51 25.86 -33.64
C ASP A 208 4.99 26.74 -32.49
N ARG A 209 6.18 27.29 -32.64
CA ARG A 209 6.77 28.26 -31.72
C ARG A 209 7.05 29.56 -32.47
N GLU A 210 6.22 30.57 -32.25
CA GLU A 210 6.37 31.87 -32.90
C GLU A 210 6.44 31.77 -34.45
N GLY A 211 5.57 30.92 -35.04
CA GLY A 211 5.53 30.70 -36.48
C GLY A 211 6.52 29.68 -37.03
N ASN A 212 7.38 29.13 -36.17
CA ASN A 212 8.38 28.12 -36.56
C ASN A 212 7.92 26.71 -36.14
N LYS A 213 7.87 25.75 -37.09
CA LYS A 213 7.57 24.38 -36.82
C LYS A 213 8.81 23.65 -36.30
N ILE A 214 8.74 23.14 -35.08
CA ILE A 214 9.80 22.39 -34.43
C ILE A 214 9.33 20.97 -34.17
N THR A 215 10.17 19.99 -34.49
CA THR A 215 9.86 18.56 -34.31
C THR A 215 10.66 17.98 -33.16
N PHE A 216 9.97 17.32 -32.23
CA PHE A 216 10.55 16.62 -31.10
C PHE A 216 10.25 15.13 -31.17
N ASN A 217 11.24 14.29 -30.83
CA ASN A 217 11.09 12.85 -30.69
C ASN A 217 11.29 12.46 -29.23
N ILE A 218 10.21 12.23 -28.51
CA ILE A 218 10.19 12.08 -27.05
C ILE A 218 9.79 10.67 -26.71
N LYS A 219 10.49 10.05 -25.74
CA LYS A 219 10.07 8.79 -25.13
C LYS A 219 9.42 9.10 -23.79
N LYS A 220 8.29 8.45 -23.49
CA LYS A 220 7.67 8.52 -22.14
C LYS A 220 8.67 8.08 -21.07
N ASP A 221 8.55 8.67 -19.92
CA ASP A 221 9.24 8.27 -18.70
C ASP A 221 8.32 8.52 -17.49
N LYS A 222 8.74 8.05 -16.33
CA LYS A 222 8.07 8.35 -15.07
C LYS A 222 8.17 9.83 -14.75
N ILE A 223 7.02 10.47 -14.64
CA ILE A 223 6.91 11.86 -14.21
C ILE A 223 6.51 11.86 -12.74
N VAL A 224 7.37 12.35 -11.88
CA VAL A 224 7.09 12.45 -10.44
C VAL A 224 6.06 13.55 -10.20
N ILE A 225 5.05 13.23 -9.41
CA ILE A 225 4.05 14.21 -8.95
C ILE A 225 4.54 14.73 -7.59
N ASP A 226 4.75 16.03 -7.52
CA ASP A 226 5.07 16.68 -6.24
C ASP A 226 3.81 16.74 -5.37
N SER A 227 3.96 16.23 -4.16
CA SER A 227 2.92 16.26 -3.10
C SER A 227 3.36 17.07 -1.88
N VAL A 228 4.61 17.53 -1.86
CA VAL A 228 5.16 18.33 -0.76
C VAL A 228 5.79 19.61 -1.32
N PHE A 229 5.25 20.74 -0.90
CA PHE A 229 5.76 22.06 -1.25
C PHE A 229 6.34 22.73 -0.03
N SER A 230 7.41 23.51 -0.19
CA SER A 230 8.09 24.17 0.93
C SER A 230 8.32 25.64 0.68
N ASP A 231 8.21 26.42 1.74
CA ASP A 231 8.49 27.86 1.74
C ASP A 231 9.07 28.27 3.11
N ILE A 232 9.60 29.48 3.21
CA ILE A 232 10.01 30.09 4.47
C ILE A 232 9.16 31.35 4.68
N LYS A 233 8.48 31.38 5.80
CA LYS A 233 7.72 32.56 6.24
C LYS A 233 8.59 33.44 7.14
N ASP A 234 8.08 34.62 7.50
CA ASP A 234 8.78 35.59 8.35
C ASP A 234 9.40 34.94 9.61
N ASN A 235 10.53 35.47 10.06
CA ASN A 235 11.26 35.01 11.24
C ASN A 235 11.77 33.54 11.17
N ASN A 236 12.11 33.05 9.97
CA ASN A 236 12.62 31.70 9.75
C ASN A 236 11.62 30.60 10.16
N ILE A 237 10.34 30.81 9.95
CA ILE A 237 9.32 29.78 10.10
C ILE A 237 9.32 28.93 8.83
N GLY A 238 9.63 27.64 8.94
CA GLY A 238 9.47 26.69 7.83
C GLY A 238 8.00 26.45 7.53
N TYR A 239 7.64 26.30 6.27
CA TYR A 239 6.30 25.92 5.82
C TYR A 239 6.39 24.73 4.89
N LEU A 240 5.63 23.68 5.20
CA LEU A 240 5.49 22.46 4.39
C LEU A 240 4.01 22.21 4.14
N GLU A 241 3.59 22.32 2.88
CA GLU A 241 2.28 21.87 2.43
C GLU A 241 2.37 20.44 1.93
N VAL A 242 1.50 19.57 2.43
CA VAL A 242 1.38 18.17 1.98
C VAL A 242 -0.02 18.00 1.40
N THR A 243 -0.10 17.86 0.09
CA THR A 243 -1.38 17.84 -0.63
C THR A 243 -2.00 16.45 -0.70
N SER A 244 -1.19 15.38 -0.62
CA SER A 244 -1.64 14.00 -0.66
C SER A 244 -0.58 13.07 -0.09
N PHE A 245 -0.94 11.81 0.20
CA PHE A 245 -0.01 10.76 0.65
C PHE A 245 0.25 9.76 -0.49
N TYR A 246 0.94 10.19 -1.53
CA TYR A 246 1.44 9.32 -2.61
C TYR A 246 2.56 8.41 -2.11
N ALA A 247 2.89 7.37 -2.89
CA ALA A 247 3.91 6.40 -2.51
C ALA A 247 5.31 6.99 -2.21
N ASN A 248 5.61 8.20 -2.70
CA ASN A 248 6.87 8.92 -2.54
C ASN A 248 6.78 10.16 -1.62
N THR A 249 5.61 10.46 -1.02
CA THR A 249 5.40 11.68 -0.23
C THR A 249 6.32 11.78 0.98
N GLY A 250 6.57 10.68 1.67
CA GLY A 250 7.47 10.68 2.84
C GLY A 250 8.92 11.00 2.49
N GLU A 251 9.40 10.58 1.32
CA GLU A 251 10.72 10.96 0.80
C GLU A 251 10.77 12.44 0.46
N GLN A 252 9.77 12.95 -0.26
CA GLN A 252 9.65 14.38 -0.59
C GLN A 252 9.62 15.23 0.69
N PHE A 253 8.80 14.83 1.67
CA PHE A 253 8.70 15.52 2.96
C PHE A 253 10.06 15.59 3.68
N THR A 254 10.74 14.46 3.80
CA THR A 254 12.05 14.42 4.47
C THR A 254 13.06 15.32 3.76
N LYS A 255 13.13 15.26 2.43
CA LYS A 255 14.03 16.09 1.64
C LYS A 255 13.74 17.58 1.84
N LYS A 256 12.47 17.99 1.73
CA LYS A 256 12.06 19.40 1.90
C LYS A 256 12.29 19.91 3.33
N LEU A 257 12.03 19.06 4.33
CA LEU A 257 12.31 19.37 5.73
C LEU A 257 13.82 19.61 5.96
N ASP A 258 14.67 18.71 5.46
CA ASP A 258 16.13 18.85 5.57
C ASP A 258 16.65 20.12 4.85
N GLU A 259 16.02 20.50 3.71
CA GLU A 259 16.33 21.75 2.99
C GLU A 259 15.96 23.01 3.82
N LEU A 260 14.82 22.98 4.50
CA LEU A 260 14.39 24.07 5.39
C LEU A 260 15.30 24.17 6.63
N GLU A 261 15.65 23.04 7.25
CA GLU A 261 16.54 23.00 8.41
C GLU A 261 17.94 23.54 8.09
N LYS A 262 18.48 23.26 6.91
CA LYS A 262 19.75 23.89 6.43
C LYS A 262 19.67 25.40 6.32
N LYS A 263 18.47 25.97 6.20
CA LYS A 263 18.22 27.40 6.21
C LYS A 263 17.93 27.96 7.61
N ASN A 264 18.19 27.15 8.66
CA ASN A 264 18.06 27.50 10.07
C ASN A 264 16.64 27.93 10.49
N ILE A 265 15.62 27.18 10.09
CA ILE A 265 14.26 27.39 10.58
C ILE A 265 14.23 27.18 12.10
N LYS A 266 13.38 27.94 12.79
CA LYS A 266 13.21 27.88 14.26
C LYS A 266 11.92 27.20 14.67
N SER A 267 10.96 27.11 13.77
CA SER A 267 9.64 26.52 13.95
C SER A 267 9.08 26.07 12.60
N LEU A 268 8.01 25.28 12.61
CA LEU A 268 7.46 24.68 11.40
C LEU A 268 5.95 24.79 11.36
N ILE A 269 5.41 25.11 10.17
CA ILE A 269 4.00 24.97 9.83
C ILE A 269 3.89 23.76 8.88
N ILE A 270 3.05 22.78 9.23
CA ILE A 270 2.66 21.67 8.35
C ILE A 270 1.22 21.92 7.91
N ASP A 271 1.02 22.14 6.63
CA ASP A 271 -0.31 22.38 6.06
C ASP A 271 -0.86 21.08 5.49
N LEU A 272 -1.91 20.55 6.13
CA LEU A 272 -2.65 19.36 5.74
C LEU A 272 -4.07 19.68 5.27
N ARG A 273 -4.39 20.94 5.05
CA ARG A 273 -5.70 21.34 4.53
C ARG A 273 -5.92 20.73 3.15
N ASP A 274 -7.13 20.34 2.87
CA ASP A 274 -7.55 19.74 1.60
C ASP A 274 -6.81 18.42 1.23
N ASN A 275 -6.12 17.80 2.21
CA ASN A 275 -5.40 16.55 2.03
C ASN A 275 -6.31 15.35 2.33
N PRO A 276 -6.72 14.55 1.33
CA PRO A 276 -7.62 13.41 1.54
C PRO A 276 -6.95 12.18 2.15
N GLY A 277 -5.63 12.24 2.40
CA GLY A 277 -4.84 11.11 2.84
C GLY A 277 -4.14 10.40 1.68
N GLY A 278 -4.10 9.06 1.73
CA GLY A 278 -3.45 8.19 0.76
C GLY A 278 -2.73 7.02 1.44
N HIS A 279 -1.51 6.72 1.02
CA HIS A 279 -0.75 5.58 1.52
C HIS A 279 -0.40 5.67 3.02
N LEU A 280 -0.92 4.75 3.80
CA LEU A 280 -0.73 4.68 5.25
C LEU A 280 0.75 4.55 5.67
N ASN A 281 1.58 3.86 4.89
CA ASN A 281 3.01 3.69 5.16
C ASN A 281 3.81 5.00 5.09
N GLN A 282 3.30 6.02 4.39
CA GLN A 282 3.95 7.33 4.30
C GLN A 282 3.83 8.14 5.60
N VAL A 283 2.79 7.87 6.40
CA VAL A 283 2.61 8.49 7.73
C VAL A 283 3.87 8.29 8.59
N ASN A 284 4.40 7.07 8.64
CA ASN A 284 5.58 6.76 9.45
C ASN A 284 6.78 7.61 9.04
N GLN A 285 7.02 7.78 7.74
CA GLN A 285 8.15 8.57 7.24
C GLN A 285 8.03 10.05 7.60
N ILE A 286 6.80 10.59 7.60
CA ILE A 286 6.53 12.00 7.95
C ILE A 286 6.68 12.24 9.45
N VAL A 287 6.17 11.35 10.30
CA VAL A 287 6.19 11.56 11.75
C VAL A 287 7.49 11.16 12.42
N GLU A 288 8.19 10.13 11.93
CA GLU A 288 9.42 9.60 12.55
C GLU A 288 10.51 10.65 12.83
N PRO A 289 10.72 11.69 11.98
CA PRO A 289 11.69 12.73 12.26
C PRO A 289 11.44 13.51 13.55
N PHE A 290 10.24 13.53 14.07
CA PHE A 290 9.81 14.36 15.21
C PHE A 290 9.75 13.59 16.54
N PHE A 291 9.81 12.27 16.51
CA PHE A 291 9.58 11.46 17.71
C PHE A 291 10.72 10.49 18.00
N LYS A 292 11.04 10.32 19.28
CA LYS A 292 12.00 9.32 19.76
C LYS A 292 11.46 7.92 19.51
N LYS A 293 12.38 6.96 19.42
CA LYS A 293 12.06 5.54 19.25
C LYS A 293 11.04 5.03 20.27
N GLY A 294 10.03 4.32 19.81
CA GLY A 294 9.05 3.63 20.64
C GLY A 294 7.77 4.41 20.91
N VAL A 295 7.66 5.67 20.44
CA VAL A 295 6.41 6.42 20.47
C VAL A 295 5.38 5.74 19.58
N VAL A 296 4.16 5.57 20.08
CA VAL A 296 3.04 5.01 19.31
C VAL A 296 2.55 6.09 18.34
N ILE A 297 2.61 5.80 17.04
CA ILE A 297 2.10 6.69 15.99
C ILE A 297 0.58 6.55 15.91
N TYR A 298 0.11 5.32 15.72
CA TYR A 298 -1.30 4.93 15.69
C TYR A 298 -1.43 3.45 16.05
N GLN A 299 -2.67 2.98 16.17
CA GLN A 299 -2.97 1.57 16.38
C GLN A 299 -3.89 1.06 15.25
N ILE A 300 -3.74 -0.19 14.87
CA ILE A 300 -4.65 -0.89 13.94
C ILE A 300 -5.48 -1.87 14.76
N GLU A 301 -6.80 -1.80 14.63
CA GLU A 301 -7.73 -2.75 15.21
C GLU A 301 -8.31 -3.65 14.11
N SER A 302 -7.97 -4.93 14.18
CA SER A 302 -8.40 -5.99 13.29
C SER A 302 -8.96 -7.14 14.11
N ASN A 303 -10.21 -7.56 13.86
CA ASN A 303 -10.86 -8.65 14.59
C ASN A 303 -10.70 -8.53 16.13
N ASN A 304 -10.94 -7.36 16.69
CA ASN A 304 -10.80 -7.02 18.12
C ASN A 304 -9.36 -7.13 18.67
N LYS A 305 -8.36 -7.26 17.79
CA LYS A 305 -6.94 -7.21 18.18
C LYS A 305 -6.34 -5.87 17.81
N LYS A 306 -5.64 -5.25 18.76
CA LYS A 306 -4.98 -3.95 18.55
C LYS A 306 -3.48 -4.15 18.37
N THR A 307 -2.96 -3.64 17.27
CA THR A 307 -1.53 -3.61 16.96
C THR A 307 -1.04 -2.17 16.99
N LYS A 308 -0.01 -1.89 17.79
CA LYS A 308 0.58 -0.55 17.92
C LYS A 308 1.70 -0.37 16.91
N ILE A 309 1.58 0.62 16.05
CA ILE A 309 2.64 1.07 15.14
C ILE A 309 3.46 2.13 15.86
N LYS A 310 4.79 1.95 15.88
CA LYS A 310 5.71 2.77 16.69
C LYS A 310 6.84 3.31 15.84
N THR A 311 7.38 4.44 16.26
CA THR A 311 8.59 5.05 15.72
C THR A 311 9.82 4.16 15.96
N THR A 312 10.78 4.22 15.03
CA THR A 312 11.99 3.38 15.04
C THR A 312 13.27 4.19 15.18
N LYS A 313 13.28 5.46 14.79
CA LYS A 313 14.45 6.35 14.81
C LYS A 313 14.77 6.84 16.22
N LYS A 314 16.05 7.17 16.48
CA LYS A 314 16.52 7.61 17.82
C LYS A 314 16.43 9.12 18.00
N ASP A 315 16.66 9.87 16.93
CA ASP A 315 16.73 11.33 16.97
C ASP A 315 15.35 11.93 16.74
N SER A 316 15.08 13.05 17.40
CA SER A 316 13.81 13.76 17.28
C SER A 316 14.05 15.27 17.23
N ARG A 317 13.27 15.94 16.39
CA ARG A 317 13.17 17.40 16.36
C ARG A 317 12.34 17.86 17.56
N ASN A 318 12.57 19.10 18.01
CA ASN A 318 11.88 19.64 19.18
C ASN A 318 11.57 21.15 19.08
N TYR A 319 11.49 21.69 17.88
CA TYR A 319 11.05 23.07 17.68
C TYR A 319 9.50 23.16 17.61
N PRO A 320 8.90 24.35 17.86
CA PRO A 320 7.45 24.54 17.81
C PRO A 320 6.87 24.15 16.45
N VAL A 321 5.71 23.49 16.46
CA VAL A 321 4.98 23.06 15.26
C VAL A 321 3.55 23.56 15.29
N VAL A 322 3.08 24.07 14.17
CA VAL A 322 1.66 24.33 13.93
C VAL A 322 1.20 23.41 12.80
N ILE A 323 0.04 22.76 12.95
CA ILE A 323 -0.59 22.00 11.87
C ILE A 323 -1.88 22.71 11.45
N LEU A 324 -1.99 23.01 10.15
CA LEU A 324 -3.22 23.53 9.56
C LEU A 324 -4.08 22.36 9.05
N ILE A 325 -5.36 22.36 9.44
CA ILE A 325 -6.32 21.31 9.10
C ILE A 325 -7.66 21.89 8.69
N ASN A 326 -8.43 21.13 7.90
CA ASN A 326 -9.80 21.49 7.56
C ASN A 326 -10.69 20.25 7.39
N GLU A 327 -11.95 20.44 7.01
CA GLU A 327 -12.96 19.41 6.80
C GLU A 327 -12.62 18.39 5.70
N ASN A 328 -11.67 18.71 4.81
CA ASN A 328 -11.17 17.83 3.77
C ASN A 328 -9.90 17.09 4.19
N THR A 329 -9.30 17.43 5.35
CA THR A 329 -8.19 16.67 5.94
C THR A 329 -8.70 15.30 6.39
N ALA A 330 -8.22 14.20 5.78
CA ALA A 330 -8.78 12.87 6.02
C ALA A 330 -7.72 11.76 6.13
N SER A 331 -8.09 10.63 6.76
CA SER A 331 -7.34 9.36 6.74
C SER A 331 -5.87 9.51 7.19
N ALA A 332 -4.87 9.25 6.32
CA ALA A 332 -3.43 9.37 6.63
C ALA A 332 -3.05 10.75 7.19
N ALA A 333 -3.67 11.83 6.66
CA ALA A 333 -3.46 13.18 7.17
C ALA A 333 -3.99 13.34 8.61
N GLU A 334 -5.12 12.69 8.93
CA GLU A 334 -5.64 12.69 10.30
C GLU A 334 -4.74 11.87 11.24
N ILE A 335 -4.11 10.80 10.76
CA ILE A 335 -3.17 10.00 11.57
C ILE A 335 -1.92 10.83 11.91
N VAL A 336 -1.36 11.59 10.96
CA VAL A 336 -0.26 12.52 11.23
C VAL A 336 -0.71 13.55 12.26
N THR A 337 -1.82 14.22 12.04
CA THR A 337 -2.37 15.22 12.97
C THR A 337 -2.57 14.65 14.38
N ALA A 338 -3.23 13.48 14.50
CA ALA A 338 -3.48 12.82 15.78
C ALA A 338 -2.18 12.38 16.49
N CYS A 339 -1.17 11.96 15.71
CA CYS A 339 0.13 11.58 16.28
C CYS A 339 0.83 12.76 16.92
N PHE A 340 0.82 13.92 16.27
CA PHE A 340 1.36 15.16 16.83
C PHE A 340 0.54 15.62 18.03
N ASP A 341 -0.77 15.72 17.91
CA ASP A 341 -1.69 16.12 19.00
C ASP A 341 -1.53 15.25 20.27
N ASP A 342 -1.37 13.96 20.08
CA ASP A 342 -1.24 13.01 21.17
C ASP A 342 0.14 13.00 21.84
N ASN A 343 1.24 13.30 21.12
CA ASN A 343 2.61 12.99 21.56
C ASN A 343 3.63 14.14 21.44
N TYR A 344 3.33 15.23 20.74
CA TYR A 344 4.26 16.35 20.57
C TYR A 344 3.96 17.46 21.58
N ASN A 345 4.99 17.94 22.28
CA ASN A 345 4.76 18.87 23.41
C ASN A 345 4.43 20.29 22.97
N ASP A 346 5.01 20.76 21.87
CA ASP A 346 4.88 22.14 21.40
C ASP A 346 4.18 22.14 20.04
N ILE A 347 2.89 21.80 20.09
CA ILE A 347 1.99 21.68 18.95
C ILE A 347 0.77 22.60 19.10
N THR A 348 0.32 23.20 18.02
CA THR A 348 -0.99 23.86 17.94
C THR A 348 -1.69 23.46 16.64
N LEU A 349 -2.94 23.05 16.73
CA LEU A 349 -3.79 22.74 15.59
C LEU A 349 -4.67 23.94 15.28
N ILE A 350 -4.66 24.38 14.03
CA ILE A 350 -5.45 25.56 13.59
C ILE A 350 -6.30 25.16 12.39
N GLY A 351 -7.54 25.63 12.35
CA GLY A 351 -8.41 25.51 11.19
C GLY A 351 -9.81 25.03 11.50
N LYS A 352 -10.26 23.96 10.85
CA LYS A 352 -11.57 23.34 11.05
C LYS A 352 -11.42 21.88 11.42
N ARG A 353 -12.48 21.31 12.01
CA ARG A 353 -12.56 19.87 12.33
C ARG A 353 -12.32 19.04 11.09
N THR A 354 -11.48 18.02 11.21
CA THR A 354 -11.15 17.09 10.10
C THR A 354 -12.32 16.18 9.74
N TYR A 355 -12.18 15.43 8.66
CA TYR A 355 -13.24 14.59 8.07
C TYR A 355 -13.75 13.48 9.00
N GLY A 356 -12.85 12.76 9.70
CA GLY A 356 -13.19 11.62 10.54
C GLY A 356 -13.20 10.28 9.82
N LYS A 357 -12.23 10.01 8.93
CA LYS A 357 -12.08 8.71 8.26
C LYS A 357 -11.20 7.77 9.08
N GLY A 358 -11.83 6.97 9.95
CA GLY A 358 -11.14 6.04 10.85
C GLY A 358 -11.05 4.59 10.36
N THR A 359 -11.27 4.33 9.06
CA THR A 359 -11.24 2.98 8.47
C THR A 359 -10.06 2.81 7.52
N ILE A 360 -9.58 1.55 7.41
CA ILE A 360 -8.51 1.13 6.50
C ILE A 360 -9.11 0.18 5.47
N GLN A 361 -8.88 0.45 4.19
CA GLN A 361 -9.28 -0.41 3.09
C GLN A 361 -8.10 -1.27 2.64
N LYS A 362 -8.42 -2.49 2.21
CA LYS A 362 -7.52 -3.39 1.50
C LYS A 362 -7.97 -3.49 0.06
N GLU A 363 -7.04 -3.32 -0.86
CA GLU A 363 -7.24 -3.58 -2.29
C GLU A 363 -6.89 -5.02 -2.63
N VAL A 364 -7.67 -5.62 -3.51
CA VAL A 364 -7.49 -6.97 -4.03
C VAL A 364 -7.58 -6.92 -5.55
N ASN A 365 -6.45 -7.20 -6.21
CA ASN A 365 -6.39 -7.29 -7.67
C ASN A 365 -6.93 -8.63 -8.15
N LEU A 366 -7.74 -8.60 -9.19
CA LEU A 366 -8.32 -9.76 -9.85
C LEU A 366 -7.50 -10.16 -11.10
N THR A 367 -7.66 -11.38 -11.55
CA THR A 367 -6.96 -11.88 -12.75
C THR A 367 -7.45 -11.25 -14.05
N SER A 368 -8.59 -10.59 -14.03
CA SER A 368 -9.16 -9.82 -15.13
C SER A 368 -8.49 -8.46 -15.35
N GLY A 369 -7.63 -8.01 -14.43
CA GLY A 369 -7.10 -6.63 -14.40
C GLY A 369 -7.95 -5.68 -13.55
N SER A 370 -9.21 -6.04 -13.27
CA SER A 370 -10.06 -5.29 -12.34
C SER A 370 -9.60 -5.48 -10.88
N SER A 371 -10.07 -4.62 -9.98
CA SER A 371 -9.82 -4.75 -8.55
C SER A 371 -11.04 -4.38 -7.72
N TYR A 372 -11.01 -4.74 -6.45
CA TYR A 372 -11.95 -4.19 -5.48
C TYR A 372 -11.20 -3.83 -4.20
N LYS A 373 -11.65 -2.76 -3.56
CA LYS A 373 -11.19 -2.39 -2.22
C LYS A 373 -12.36 -2.48 -1.25
N TYR A 374 -12.07 -2.92 -0.02
CA TYR A 374 -13.08 -3.04 1.02
C TYR A 374 -12.45 -2.77 2.38
N THR A 375 -13.25 -2.31 3.33
CA THR A 375 -12.81 -2.01 4.69
C THR A 375 -12.50 -3.30 5.44
N THR A 376 -11.26 -3.42 5.93
CA THR A 376 -10.79 -4.58 6.71
C THR A 376 -10.51 -4.23 8.16
N ASP A 377 -10.12 -2.99 8.46
CA ASP A 377 -9.60 -2.60 9.75
C ASP A 377 -10.05 -1.19 10.14
N LYS A 378 -9.88 -0.87 11.42
CA LYS A 378 -9.98 0.49 11.95
C LYS A 378 -8.59 0.96 12.37
N TRP A 379 -8.31 2.24 12.19
CA TRP A 379 -7.18 2.85 12.85
C TRP A 379 -7.65 3.66 14.06
N LEU A 380 -6.82 3.68 15.08
CA LEU A 380 -7.03 4.41 16.32
C LEU A 380 -5.85 5.35 16.54
N THR A 381 -6.08 6.48 17.20
CA THR A 381 -5.01 7.39 17.61
C THR A 381 -3.98 6.66 18.49
N SER A 382 -2.89 7.30 18.81
CA SER A 382 -1.87 6.74 19.73
C SER A 382 -2.47 6.39 21.10
N LYS A 383 -3.44 7.19 21.56
CA LYS A 383 -4.20 6.98 22.81
C LYS A 383 -5.35 5.98 22.68
N GLY A 384 -5.59 5.44 21.48
CA GLY A 384 -6.61 4.41 21.24
C GLY A 384 -8.02 4.94 20.97
N LYS A 385 -8.19 6.22 20.65
CA LYS A 385 -9.46 6.81 20.22
C LYS A 385 -9.70 6.47 18.74
N TRP A 386 -10.90 6.02 18.40
CA TRP A 386 -11.34 5.85 17.02
C TRP A 386 -11.98 7.15 16.51
N LEU A 387 -11.62 7.54 15.29
CA LEU A 387 -12.28 8.63 14.58
C LEU A 387 -13.31 8.02 13.63
N ASP A 388 -14.51 8.59 13.64
CA ASP A 388 -15.60 8.13 12.76
C ASP A 388 -16.53 9.30 12.47
N LYS A 389 -16.74 9.60 11.18
CA LYS A 389 -17.54 10.75 10.75
C LYS A 389 -18.95 10.77 11.35
N ALA A 390 -19.57 9.61 11.46
CA ALA A 390 -20.94 9.49 11.90
C ALA A 390 -21.13 9.60 13.43
N THR A 391 -20.08 9.24 14.21
CA THR A 391 -20.19 9.12 15.68
C THR A 391 -19.30 10.10 16.44
N SER A 392 -17.98 10.02 16.26
CA SER A 392 -17.00 10.83 17.01
C SER A 392 -16.53 12.08 16.25
N GLY A 393 -16.79 12.13 14.95
CA GLY A 393 -16.24 13.14 14.05
C GLY A 393 -14.71 13.03 13.90
N GLY A 394 -14.13 14.05 13.24
CA GLY A 394 -12.68 14.18 13.08
C GLY A 394 -12.00 14.82 14.29
N ILE A 395 -10.75 15.23 14.06
CA ILE A 395 -9.91 15.96 15.04
C ILE A 395 -10.39 17.39 15.12
N VAL A 396 -10.53 17.90 16.33
CA VAL A 396 -10.92 19.30 16.59
C VAL A 396 -9.65 20.13 16.72
N PRO A 397 -9.52 21.27 16.01
CA PRO A 397 -8.38 22.15 16.19
C PRO A 397 -8.39 22.86 17.56
N ASP A 398 -7.23 23.26 18.04
CA ASP A 398 -7.09 24.10 19.24
C ASP A 398 -7.60 25.52 18.97
N VAL A 399 -7.38 26.00 17.76
CA VAL A 399 -7.85 27.32 17.29
C VAL A 399 -8.77 27.10 16.09
N GLU A 400 -10.07 27.19 16.33
CA GLU A 400 -11.05 27.13 15.24
C GLU A 400 -11.15 28.48 14.53
N LEU A 401 -10.86 28.48 13.24
CA LEU A 401 -10.81 29.70 12.42
C LEU A 401 -11.17 29.39 10.96
N ASP A 402 -11.89 30.28 10.31
CA ASP A 402 -12.12 30.21 8.87
C ASP A 402 -10.84 30.57 8.10
N ARG A 403 -10.66 29.97 6.92
CA ARG A 403 -9.47 30.23 6.10
C ARG A 403 -9.46 31.68 5.57
N TYR A 404 -10.62 32.17 5.17
CA TYR A 404 -10.79 33.51 4.60
C TYR A 404 -11.92 34.26 5.28
N ASP A 405 -11.79 35.59 5.39
CA ASP A 405 -12.94 36.43 5.71
C ASP A 405 -13.77 36.69 4.43
N VAL A 406 -15.05 36.40 4.48
CA VAL A 406 -15.98 36.60 3.35
C VAL A 406 -16.03 38.09 2.86
N ASN A 407 -15.59 39.02 3.69
CA ASN A 407 -15.54 40.45 3.37
C ASN A 407 -14.15 40.92 2.91
N ASP A 408 -13.13 40.06 2.98
CA ASP A 408 -11.77 40.40 2.54
C ASP A 408 -11.60 40.16 1.04
N LEU A 409 -11.57 41.24 0.27
CA LEU A 409 -11.35 41.19 -1.18
C LEU A 409 -9.96 40.66 -1.59
N ASN A 410 -9.00 40.64 -0.66
CA ASN A 410 -7.64 40.15 -0.91
C ASN A 410 -7.50 38.63 -0.67
N ASN A 411 -8.54 37.97 -0.21
CA ASN A 411 -8.51 36.54 0.16
C ASN A 411 -7.33 36.18 1.07
N THR A 412 -7.11 36.96 2.11
CA THR A 412 -6.03 36.77 3.07
C THR A 412 -6.24 35.46 3.84
N ASP A 413 -5.24 34.57 3.85
CA ASP A 413 -5.29 33.31 4.61
C ASP A 413 -5.12 33.56 6.11
N LEU A 414 -6.24 33.68 6.81
CA LEU A 414 -6.30 33.99 8.24
C LEU A 414 -5.70 32.87 9.10
N GLN A 415 -5.86 31.62 8.69
CA GLN A 415 -5.31 30.47 9.41
C GLN A 415 -3.77 30.50 9.35
N LEU A 416 -3.21 30.75 8.16
CA LEU A 416 -1.76 30.87 7.98
C LEU A 416 -1.20 32.08 8.73
N GLN A 417 -1.88 33.24 8.71
CA GLN A 417 -1.48 34.40 9.50
C GLN A 417 -1.49 34.09 11.00
N LYS A 418 -2.51 33.40 11.50
CA LYS A 418 -2.59 33.00 12.91
C LYS A 418 -1.47 32.06 13.30
N ALA A 419 -1.12 31.09 12.44
CA ALA A 419 0.01 30.18 12.63
C ALA A 419 1.35 30.94 12.78
N VAL A 420 1.59 31.89 11.86
CA VAL A 420 2.79 32.75 11.91
C VAL A 420 2.82 33.59 13.19
N SER A 421 1.69 34.16 13.61
CA SER A 421 1.61 34.94 14.87
C SER A 421 1.97 34.11 16.10
N ILE A 422 1.38 32.91 16.24
CA ILE A 422 1.66 32.02 17.39
C ILE A 422 3.14 31.62 17.44
N LEU A 423 3.73 31.24 16.31
CA LEU A 423 5.12 30.84 16.24
C LEU A 423 6.10 31.99 16.47
N ASN A 424 5.73 33.21 16.17
CA ASN A 424 6.50 34.40 16.47
C ASN A 424 6.50 34.74 17.98
N GLU A 425 5.36 34.59 18.65
CA GLU A 425 5.24 34.78 20.10
C GLU A 425 6.10 33.76 20.88
N ASN A 426 6.16 32.51 20.42
CA ASN A 426 6.96 31.44 21.06
C ASN A 426 8.48 31.59 20.79
N ASN A 427 8.89 32.33 19.78
CA ASN A 427 10.30 32.56 19.42
C ASN A 427 10.88 33.85 20.05
N SER A 428 10.05 34.67 20.74
CA SER A 428 10.44 35.89 21.45
C SER A 428 10.85 35.59 22.89
#